data_bb9a3aaddffe35364c40ebfd454ac71c
#
_entry.id   bb9a3aaddffe35364c40ebfd454ac71c
#
_cell.length_a   1.000
_cell.length_b   1.000
_cell.length_c   1.000
_cell.angle_alpha   90.00
_cell.angle_beta   90.00
_cell.angle_gamma   90.00
#
_symmetry.space_group_name_H-M   'P 1'
#
loop_
_entity.id
_entity.type
_entity.pdbx_description
1 polymer ?
#
loop_
_entity_poly.entity_id
_entity_poly.type
_entity_poly.pdbx_seq_one_letter_code
_entity_poly.pdbx_strand_id
1 'polypeptide(L)'
;MKNPFKGTPDSNPYGYRGTASPSRSILGSNKLKILAAIVTFIIIIVVMSQSVVIVEAGHRGVVLYLGAVENKVLGEGLHFIIPFAEQVIQLEVRTLKFQADASAASNDLQEVATVIALNYHIDPSKSNIIYQQLGADYTNRIIAPTIQESVKASVAKFNAEELITKRETAKAVIAQAIRNTLSARNILVETVFITDFKFSEAFASQIEQKVVAFQKFLTEQNNLRAVQVVANQTVVQAQAQARSNVARAEGESQAIKVITEQLRQSPQYLQWQSINRWNGQMPYSLGSGGATPFFQLPVQPQQQQQQLSSQNQTR
;
A
#
# COMPACT_ATOMS: atom_id res chain seq x y z
N MET A 1 -29.89 -83.65 -119.09
CA MET A 1 -31.20 -83.17 -119.54
C MET A 1 -31.54 -81.85 -118.85
N LYS A 2 -31.68 -80.95 -119.72
CA LYS A 2 -32.49 -79.69 -119.61
C LYS A 2 -32.37 -78.81 -118.46
N ASN A 3 -31.88 -77.69 -118.81
CA ASN A 3 -32.21 -76.33 -118.45
C ASN A 3 -33.71 -76.11 -118.15
N PRO A 4 -34.13 -74.90 -117.78
CA PRO A 4 -33.49 -73.58 -117.69
C PRO A 4 -34.23 -72.58 -116.67
N PHE A 5 -33.81 -71.39 -116.90
CA PHE A 5 -34.50 -70.11 -116.68
C PHE A 5 -34.47 -69.45 -115.26
N LYS A 6 -33.81 -68.38 -115.24
CA LYS A 6 -34.20 -67.00 -115.44
C LYS A 6 -34.96 -66.35 -114.31
N GLY A 7 -34.43 -65.30 -114.00
CA GLY A 7 -35.15 -64.30 -113.26
C GLY A 7 -34.24 -63.25 -112.65
N THR A 8 -33.87 -62.24 -113.32
CA THR A 8 -33.42 -60.91 -112.99
C THR A 8 -34.60 -60.05 -112.54
N PRO A 9 -34.45 -58.85 -112.14
CA PRO A 9 -33.57 -58.09 -111.25
C PRO A 9 -34.47 -57.24 -110.36
N ASP A 10 -33.89 -56.49 -109.62
CA ASP A 10 -34.21 -55.10 -109.20
C ASP A 10 -33.81 -54.85 -107.77
N SER A 11 -32.84 -54.01 -107.72
CA SER A 11 -32.83 -52.64 -107.49
C SER A 11 -33.41 -52.23 -106.17
N ASN A 12 -32.69 -51.88 -105.32
CA ASN A 12 -32.36 -50.48 -105.14
C ASN A 12 -31.43 -50.24 -103.95
N PRO A 13 -30.48 -49.53 -104.18
CA PRO A 13 -29.52 -49.11 -103.20
C PRO A 13 -29.97 -47.79 -102.63
N TYR A 14 -29.82 -47.42 -101.59
CA TYR A 14 -29.71 -46.17 -100.88
C TYR A 14 -30.07 -46.31 -99.46
N GLY A 15 -29.23 -47.03 -98.71
CA GLY A 15 -29.12 -46.80 -97.31
C GLY A 15 -28.10 -45.69 -97.05
N TYR A 16 -28.53 -44.47 -96.97
CA TYR A 16 -27.75 -43.38 -96.46
C TYR A 16 -27.40 -43.64 -95.01
N ARG A 17 -26.19 -44.11 -94.75
CA ARG A 17 -25.53 -43.99 -93.49
C ARG A 17 -25.21 -42.51 -93.30
N GLY A 18 -26.11 -41.75 -92.66
CA GLY A 18 -25.82 -40.48 -92.11
C GLY A 18 -24.72 -40.63 -91.09
N THR A 19 -23.52 -40.38 -91.50
CA THR A 19 -22.45 -40.08 -90.57
C THR A 19 -22.85 -38.76 -89.86
N ALA A 20 -23.49 -38.90 -88.71
CA ALA A 20 -23.63 -37.78 -87.77
C ALA A 20 -22.21 -37.38 -87.38
N SER A 21 -21.66 -36.42 -88.08
CA SER A 21 -20.51 -35.64 -87.63
C SER A 21 -20.89 -35.02 -86.29
N PRO A 22 -20.13 -35.22 -85.21
CA PRO A 22 -20.39 -34.45 -84.03
C PRO A 22 -20.13 -32.97 -84.37
N SER A 23 -21.21 -32.23 -84.51
CA SER A 23 -21.11 -30.79 -84.54
C SER A 23 -20.45 -30.33 -83.24
N ARG A 24 -19.14 -30.21 -83.27
CA ARG A 24 -18.40 -29.44 -82.27
C ARG A 24 -18.94 -28.06 -82.37
N SER A 25 -19.84 -27.73 -81.43
CA SER A 25 -20.30 -26.40 -81.17
C SER A 25 -19.11 -25.52 -80.75
N ILE A 26 -18.39 -24.99 -81.71
CA ILE A 26 -17.25 -24.05 -81.51
C ILE A 26 -17.69 -22.83 -80.69
N LEU A 27 -19.01 -22.55 -80.62
CA LEU A 27 -19.58 -21.49 -79.84
C LEU A 27 -19.68 -21.77 -78.32
N GLY A 28 -19.64 -23.02 -77.85
CA GLY A 28 -19.69 -23.38 -76.43
C GLY A 28 -18.33 -23.30 -75.73
N SER A 29 -17.24 -23.56 -76.45
CA SER A 29 -15.86 -23.61 -75.90
C SER A 29 -15.36 -22.22 -75.47
N ASN A 30 -15.68 -21.14 -76.17
CA ASN A 30 -15.21 -19.82 -75.84
C ASN A 30 -16.02 -19.21 -74.65
N LYS A 31 -17.32 -19.49 -74.60
CA LYS A 31 -18.12 -19.08 -73.41
C LYS A 31 -17.68 -19.78 -72.15
N LEU A 32 -17.35 -21.08 -72.22
CA LEU A 32 -16.81 -21.81 -71.09
C LEU A 32 -15.42 -21.32 -70.68
N LYS A 33 -14.54 -20.97 -71.62
CA LYS A 33 -13.23 -20.34 -71.34
C LYS A 33 -13.36 -18.97 -70.73
N ILE A 34 -14.30 -18.14 -71.20
CA ILE A 34 -14.58 -16.80 -70.66
C ILE A 34 -15.13 -16.96 -69.21
N LEU A 35 -16.07 -17.91 -69.01
CA LEU A 35 -16.61 -18.14 -67.67
C LEU A 35 -15.51 -18.63 -66.70
N ALA A 36 -14.67 -19.57 -67.16
CA ALA A 36 -13.51 -20.06 -66.38
C ALA A 36 -12.52 -18.90 -66.04
N ALA A 37 -12.24 -18.02 -66.99
CA ALA A 37 -11.38 -16.85 -66.77
C ALA A 37 -11.99 -15.88 -65.76
N ILE A 38 -13.29 -15.64 -65.82
CA ILE A 38 -14.00 -14.76 -64.84
C ILE A 38 -13.93 -15.40 -63.44
N VAL A 39 -14.21 -16.69 -63.32
CA VAL A 39 -14.13 -17.41 -62.03
C VAL A 39 -12.71 -17.40 -61.45
N THR A 40 -11.70 -17.65 -62.31
CA THR A 40 -10.29 -17.55 -61.89
C THR A 40 -9.92 -16.13 -61.43
N PHE A 41 -10.38 -15.12 -62.13
CA PHE A 41 -10.14 -13.72 -61.76
C PHE A 41 -10.80 -13.35 -60.44
N ILE A 42 -12.03 -13.79 -60.20
CA ILE A 42 -12.72 -13.64 -58.93
C ILE A 42 -11.95 -14.33 -57.79
N ILE A 43 -11.47 -15.55 -58.01
CA ILE A 43 -10.66 -16.29 -57.05
C ILE A 43 -9.38 -15.51 -56.71
N ILE A 44 -8.69 -14.99 -57.74
CA ILE A 44 -7.48 -14.18 -57.53
C ILE A 44 -7.80 -12.89 -56.68
N ILE A 45 -8.90 -12.20 -56.98
CA ILE A 45 -9.31 -11.05 -56.19
C ILE A 45 -9.59 -11.44 -54.73
N VAL A 46 -10.29 -12.51 -54.50
CA VAL A 46 -10.58 -13.04 -53.11
C VAL A 46 -9.30 -13.40 -52.39
N VAL A 47 -8.37 -14.08 -53.06
CA VAL A 47 -7.06 -14.43 -52.47
C VAL A 47 -6.25 -13.15 -52.16
N MET A 48 -6.19 -12.22 -53.10
CA MET A 48 -5.50 -10.93 -52.90
C MET A 48 -6.10 -10.10 -51.74
N SER A 49 -7.41 -10.13 -51.56
CA SER A 49 -8.07 -9.39 -50.47
C SER A 49 -7.74 -9.98 -49.09
N GLN A 50 -7.44 -11.28 -49.02
CA GLN A 50 -7.03 -11.95 -47.76
C GLN A 50 -5.51 -11.92 -47.54
N SER A 51 -4.74 -11.41 -48.45
CA SER A 51 -3.29 -11.25 -48.34
C SER A 51 -2.86 -10.00 -47.53
N VAL A 52 -3.81 -9.19 -47.12
CA VAL A 52 -3.53 -7.92 -46.43
C VAL A 52 -4.01 -8.01 -44.99
N VAL A 53 -3.12 -7.74 -44.03
CA VAL A 53 -3.45 -7.57 -42.63
C VAL A 53 -2.98 -6.21 -42.14
N ILE A 54 -3.80 -5.56 -41.33
CA ILE A 54 -3.48 -4.28 -40.71
C ILE A 54 -3.23 -4.58 -39.23
N VAL A 55 -2.03 -4.27 -38.74
CA VAL A 55 -1.69 -4.30 -37.32
C VAL A 55 -1.99 -2.93 -36.74
N GLU A 56 -2.85 -2.89 -35.73
CA GLU A 56 -3.28 -1.65 -35.08
C GLU A 56 -2.14 -0.99 -34.31
N ALA A 57 -2.24 0.33 -34.13
CA ALA A 57 -1.29 1.08 -33.30
C ALA A 57 -1.31 0.57 -31.85
N GLY A 58 -0.12 0.35 -31.28
CA GLY A 58 0.03 -0.22 -29.95
C GLY A 58 -0.07 -1.75 -29.90
N HIS A 59 -0.11 -2.42 -31.06
CA HIS A 59 -0.07 -3.89 -31.18
C HIS A 59 1.17 -4.33 -31.96
N ARG A 60 1.49 -5.63 -31.79
CA ARG A 60 2.48 -6.34 -32.62
C ARG A 60 1.83 -7.59 -33.20
N GLY A 61 2.08 -7.79 -34.47
CA GLY A 61 1.59 -8.99 -35.17
C GLY A 61 2.56 -10.15 -35.01
N VAL A 62 2.09 -11.22 -34.39
CA VAL A 62 2.82 -12.49 -34.33
C VAL A 62 2.35 -13.34 -35.50
N VAL A 63 3.30 -13.72 -36.37
CA VAL A 63 3.01 -14.52 -37.56
C VAL A 63 3.05 -16.02 -37.20
N LEU A 64 1.98 -16.71 -37.55
CA LEU A 64 1.91 -18.16 -37.50
C LEU A 64 1.93 -18.70 -38.92
N TYR A 65 2.93 -19.50 -39.25
CA TYR A 65 3.01 -20.21 -40.50
C TYR A 65 2.52 -21.66 -40.32
N LEU A 66 1.42 -22.01 -40.94
CA LEU A 66 0.75 -23.31 -40.78
C LEU A 66 0.57 -23.75 -39.32
N GLY A 67 0.30 -22.77 -38.42
CA GLY A 67 0.12 -22.98 -36.99
C GLY A 67 1.41 -22.94 -36.15
N ALA A 68 2.59 -22.86 -36.77
CA ALA A 68 3.85 -22.67 -36.05
C ALA A 68 4.21 -21.21 -35.93
N VAL A 69 4.60 -20.77 -34.74
CA VAL A 69 5.02 -19.39 -34.53
C VAL A 69 6.35 -19.11 -35.23
N GLU A 70 6.35 -18.11 -36.10
CA GLU A 70 7.53 -17.68 -36.84
C GLU A 70 8.37 -16.66 -35.99
N ASN A 71 9.67 -16.66 -36.27
CA ASN A 71 10.61 -15.71 -35.60
C ASN A 71 10.51 -14.28 -36.14
N LYS A 72 9.34 -13.89 -36.65
CA LYS A 72 9.06 -12.59 -37.21
C LYS A 72 7.94 -11.92 -36.44
N VAL A 73 8.18 -10.67 -36.04
CA VAL A 73 7.18 -9.81 -35.40
C VAL A 73 6.87 -8.66 -36.35
N LEU A 74 5.61 -8.48 -36.70
CA LEU A 74 5.14 -7.40 -37.54
C LEU A 74 4.94 -6.14 -36.68
N GLY A 75 5.45 -5.01 -37.17
CA GLY A 75 5.17 -3.71 -36.61
C GLY A 75 3.74 -3.25 -36.88
N GLU A 76 3.45 -2.03 -36.44
CA GLU A 76 2.18 -1.37 -36.77
C GLU A 76 2.07 -1.05 -38.26
N GLY A 77 0.85 -1.05 -38.79
CA GLY A 77 0.57 -0.68 -40.16
C GLY A 77 0.15 -1.86 -41.03
N LEU A 78 0.25 -1.67 -42.35
CA LEU A 78 -0.19 -2.61 -43.34
C LEU A 78 0.92 -3.60 -43.70
N HIS A 79 0.59 -4.90 -43.65
CA HIS A 79 1.49 -5.99 -43.97
C HIS A 79 0.84 -6.95 -44.97
N PHE A 80 1.68 -7.55 -45.83
CA PHE A 80 1.26 -8.61 -46.72
C PHE A 80 1.59 -9.96 -46.09
N ILE A 81 0.61 -10.84 -46.13
CA ILE A 81 0.70 -12.24 -45.63
C ILE A 81 0.33 -13.20 -46.76
N ILE A 82 0.78 -14.47 -46.63
CA ILE A 82 0.39 -15.56 -47.52
C ILE A 82 -0.95 -16.11 -47.04
N PRO A 83 -2.05 -15.86 -47.75
CA PRO A 83 -3.36 -16.33 -47.33
C PRO A 83 -3.38 -17.85 -47.21
N PHE A 84 -4.13 -18.39 -46.25
CA PHE A 84 -4.25 -19.81 -45.87
C PHE A 84 -3.00 -20.38 -45.18
N ALA A 85 -1.78 -19.89 -45.44
CA ALA A 85 -0.55 -20.37 -44.82
C ALA A 85 -0.15 -19.53 -43.59
N GLU A 86 -0.32 -18.24 -43.68
CA GLU A 86 0.03 -17.32 -42.60
C GLU A 86 -1.22 -16.78 -41.89
N GLN A 87 -1.15 -16.78 -40.55
CA GLN A 87 -2.11 -16.14 -39.67
C GLN A 87 -1.39 -15.13 -38.76
N VAL A 88 -1.97 -13.96 -38.55
CA VAL A 88 -1.40 -12.93 -37.69
C VAL A 88 -2.24 -12.80 -36.44
N ILE A 89 -1.63 -13.00 -35.27
CA ILE A 89 -2.24 -12.73 -33.97
C ILE A 89 -1.70 -11.40 -33.45
N GLN A 90 -2.59 -10.48 -33.12
CA GLN A 90 -2.21 -9.19 -32.57
C GLN A 90 -2.08 -9.29 -31.05
N LEU A 91 -0.93 -8.87 -30.52
CA LEU A 91 -0.67 -8.74 -29.10
C LEU A 91 -0.53 -7.26 -28.75
N GLU A 92 -1.24 -6.80 -27.75
CA GLU A 92 -1.13 -5.44 -27.24
C GLU A 92 0.19 -5.26 -26.51
N VAL A 93 0.95 -4.21 -26.90
CA VAL A 93 2.28 -3.90 -26.34
C VAL A 93 2.26 -2.58 -25.55
N ARG A 94 1.11 -1.93 -25.43
CA ARG A 94 0.93 -0.76 -24.58
C ARG A 94 0.92 -1.18 -23.11
N THR A 95 1.08 -0.19 -22.24
CA THR A 95 0.97 -0.41 -20.80
C THR A 95 -0.47 -0.79 -20.42
N LEU A 96 -0.61 -1.98 -19.88
CA LEU A 96 -1.86 -2.56 -19.40
C LEU A 96 -1.88 -2.56 -17.87
N LYS A 97 -3.07 -2.48 -17.29
CA LYS A 97 -3.28 -2.65 -15.86
C LYS A 97 -3.83 -4.06 -15.59
N PHE A 98 -3.24 -4.73 -14.61
CA PHE A 98 -3.78 -5.96 -14.05
C PHE A 98 -3.91 -5.84 -12.54
N GLN A 99 -4.96 -6.40 -11.99
CA GLN A 99 -5.22 -6.41 -10.56
C GLN A 99 -5.63 -7.80 -10.11
N ALA A 100 -5.06 -8.25 -9.00
CA ALA A 100 -5.41 -9.52 -8.39
C ALA A 100 -5.40 -9.43 -6.87
N ASP A 101 -6.29 -10.17 -6.25
CA ASP A 101 -6.25 -10.43 -4.82
C ASP A 101 -5.21 -11.50 -4.53
N ALA A 102 -4.45 -11.31 -3.48
CA ALA A 102 -3.43 -12.26 -3.05
C ALA A 102 -3.55 -12.51 -1.55
N SER A 103 -3.44 -13.77 -1.16
CA SER A 103 -3.40 -14.18 0.24
C SER A 103 -2.18 -15.04 0.52
N ALA A 104 -1.61 -14.86 1.71
CA ALA A 104 -0.43 -15.59 2.15
C ALA A 104 -0.45 -15.76 3.67
N ALA A 105 0.30 -16.73 4.18
CA ALA A 105 0.61 -16.80 5.60
C ALA A 105 1.94 -16.08 5.88
N SER A 106 1.98 -15.29 6.96
CA SER A 106 3.21 -14.71 7.49
C SER A 106 4.10 -15.76 8.13
N ASN A 107 5.31 -15.38 8.55
CA ASN A 107 6.25 -16.29 9.21
C ASN A 107 5.68 -16.88 10.52
N ASP A 108 4.85 -16.12 11.21
CA ASP A 108 4.13 -16.52 12.43
C ASP A 108 2.73 -17.09 12.15
N LEU A 109 2.51 -17.62 10.91
CA LEU A 109 1.32 -18.32 10.44
C LEU A 109 0.02 -17.49 10.52
N GLN A 110 0.11 -16.16 10.49
CA GLN A 110 -1.06 -15.31 10.39
C GLN A 110 -1.49 -15.16 8.93
N GLU A 111 -2.78 -15.28 8.67
CA GLU A 111 -3.33 -15.04 7.34
C GLU A 111 -3.31 -13.55 7.01
N VAL A 112 -2.74 -13.23 5.86
CA VAL A 112 -2.58 -11.87 5.33
C VAL A 112 -3.16 -11.81 3.94
N ALA A 113 -4.14 -10.95 3.73
CA ALA A 113 -4.70 -10.67 2.42
C ALA A 113 -4.28 -9.27 1.95
N THR A 114 -4.02 -9.13 0.65
CA THR A 114 -3.70 -7.85 0.01
C THR A 114 -4.18 -7.84 -1.42
N VAL A 115 -4.37 -6.67 -1.98
CA VAL A 115 -4.69 -6.49 -3.40
C VAL A 115 -3.49 -5.88 -4.09
N ILE A 116 -3.06 -6.50 -5.17
CA ILE A 116 -1.94 -6.02 -5.99
C ILE A 116 -2.46 -5.57 -7.33
N ALA A 117 -2.17 -4.33 -7.69
CA ALA A 117 -2.36 -3.82 -9.03
C ALA A 117 -0.99 -3.51 -9.63
N LEU A 118 -0.77 -3.94 -10.86
CA LEU A 118 0.45 -3.65 -11.58
C LEU A 118 0.16 -3.05 -12.95
N ASN A 119 1.01 -2.13 -13.37
CA ASN A 119 1.08 -1.65 -14.73
C ASN A 119 2.26 -2.35 -15.40
N TYR A 120 2.00 -2.96 -16.54
CA TYR A 120 2.98 -3.75 -17.26
C TYR A 120 2.78 -3.62 -18.76
N HIS A 121 3.81 -3.92 -19.50
CA HIS A 121 3.75 -4.14 -20.94
C HIS A 121 4.64 -5.31 -21.33
N ILE A 122 4.37 -5.89 -22.47
CA ILE A 122 5.22 -6.95 -23.02
C ILE A 122 6.31 -6.33 -23.89
N ASP A 123 7.48 -6.97 -23.95
CA ASP A 123 8.54 -6.54 -24.86
C ASP A 123 8.07 -6.68 -26.32
N PRO A 124 7.93 -5.56 -27.07
CA PRO A 124 7.45 -5.60 -28.43
C PRO A 124 8.29 -6.50 -29.36
N SER A 125 9.60 -6.61 -29.08
CA SER A 125 10.52 -7.41 -29.89
C SER A 125 10.44 -8.89 -29.60
N LYS A 126 9.82 -9.28 -28.49
CA LYS A 126 9.69 -10.66 -27.99
C LYS A 126 8.26 -11.19 -27.98
N SER A 127 7.34 -10.48 -28.62
CA SER A 127 5.92 -10.84 -28.69
C SER A 127 5.69 -12.24 -29.25
N ASN A 128 6.50 -12.68 -30.21
CA ASN A 128 6.46 -14.04 -30.75
C ASN A 128 6.84 -15.11 -29.71
N ILE A 129 7.86 -14.86 -28.90
CA ILE A 129 8.29 -15.78 -27.82
C ILE A 129 7.23 -15.87 -26.74
N ILE A 130 6.65 -14.72 -26.36
CA ILE A 130 5.56 -14.67 -25.37
C ILE A 130 4.37 -15.46 -25.86
N TYR A 131 3.95 -15.24 -27.12
CA TYR A 131 2.83 -15.97 -27.69
C TYR A 131 3.14 -17.49 -27.80
N GLN A 132 4.34 -17.85 -28.21
CA GLN A 132 4.75 -19.27 -28.34
C GLN A 132 4.74 -20.00 -27.00
N GLN A 133 5.22 -19.36 -25.93
CA GLN A 133 5.37 -20.00 -24.61
C GLN A 133 4.09 -19.92 -23.77
N LEU A 134 3.37 -18.82 -23.86
CA LEU A 134 2.29 -18.46 -22.94
C LEU A 134 0.92 -18.37 -23.62
N GLY A 135 0.90 -18.10 -24.92
CA GLY A 135 -0.33 -17.83 -25.67
C GLY A 135 -0.83 -16.42 -25.49
N ALA A 136 -2.03 -16.14 -26.00
CA ALA A 136 -2.68 -14.83 -25.87
C ALA A 136 -3.14 -14.53 -24.43
N ASP A 137 -3.46 -15.56 -23.65
CA ASP A 137 -3.93 -15.42 -22.27
C ASP A 137 -2.77 -15.51 -21.24
N TYR A 138 -1.64 -14.86 -21.52
CA TYR A 138 -0.48 -14.82 -20.64
C TYR A 138 -0.78 -14.17 -19.28
N THR A 139 -1.79 -13.32 -19.22
CA THR A 139 -2.22 -12.63 -18.01
C THR A 139 -2.66 -13.61 -16.93
N ASN A 140 -3.60 -14.50 -17.27
CA ASN A 140 -4.11 -15.49 -16.32
C ASN A 140 -3.15 -16.66 -16.12
N ARG A 141 -2.33 -16.97 -17.13
CA ARG A 141 -1.40 -18.09 -17.08
C ARG A 141 -0.12 -17.81 -16.31
N ILE A 142 0.37 -16.56 -16.35
CA ILE A 142 1.67 -16.21 -15.76
C ILE A 142 1.56 -15.07 -14.77
N ILE A 143 0.90 -13.95 -15.13
CA ILE A 143 0.89 -12.77 -14.26
C ILE A 143 0.16 -13.08 -12.95
N ALA A 144 -1.04 -13.62 -13.00
CA ALA A 144 -1.82 -13.94 -11.81
C ALA A 144 -1.11 -14.93 -10.87
N PRO A 145 -0.60 -16.09 -11.33
CA PRO A 145 0.15 -17.02 -10.49
C PRO A 145 1.45 -16.41 -9.94
N THR A 146 2.16 -15.59 -10.75
CA THR A 146 3.40 -14.94 -10.30
C THR A 146 3.14 -13.98 -9.15
N ILE A 147 2.05 -13.21 -9.20
CA ILE A 147 1.65 -12.34 -8.09
C ILE A 147 1.42 -13.18 -6.83
N GLN A 148 0.61 -14.23 -6.93
CA GLN A 148 0.31 -15.12 -5.80
C GLN A 148 1.57 -15.71 -5.17
N GLU A 149 2.45 -16.27 -6.00
CA GLU A 149 3.69 -16.89 -5.54
C GLU A 149 4.66 -15.88 -4.94
N SER A 150 4.82 -14.73 -5.59
CA SER A 150 5.70 -13.66 -5.09
C SER A 150 5.23 -13.10 -3.75
N VAL A 151 3.91 -12.97 -3.56
CA VAL A 151 3.33 -12.56 -2.27
C VAL A 151 3.58 -13.62 -1.22
N LYS A 152 3.25 -14.90 -1.50
CA LYS A 152 3.49 -16.00 -0.55
C LYS A 152 4.95 -16.09 -0.12
N ALA A 153 5.87 -16.10 -1.09
CA ALA A 153 7.30 -16.20 -0.82
C ALA A 153 7.88 -15.00 -0.08
N SER A 154 7.31 -13.81 -0.29
CA SER A 154 7.79 -12.58 0.35
C SER A 154 7.19 -12.40 1.72
N VAL A 155 5.88 -12.57 1.89
CA VAL A 155 5.16 -12.42 3.16
C VAL A 155 5.63 -13.42 4.19
N ALA A 156 5.93 -14.66 3.79
CA ALA A 156 6.49 -15.70 4.66
C ALA A 156 7.84 -15.34 5.32
N LYS A 157 8.53 -14.30 4.85
CA LYS A 157 9.79 -13.80 5.43
C LYS A 157 9.58 -12.82 6.58
N PHE A 158 8.37 -12.32 6.78
CA PHE A 158 8.02 -11.32 7.77
C PHE A 158 7.03 -11.88 8.78
N ASN A 159 7.17 -11.47 10.03
CA ASN A 159 6.12 -11.66 11.01
C ASN A 159 4.98 -10.65 10.74
N ALA A 160 3.77 -10.97 11.23
CA ALA A 160 2.62 -10.09 11.02
C ALA A 160 2.84 -8.68 11.62
N GLU A 161 3.51 -8.58 12.77
CA GLU A 161 3.89 -7.29 13.38
C GLU A 161 4.89 -6.50 12.50
N GLU A 162 5.80 -7.18 11.81
CA GLU A 162 6.75 -6.53 10.88
C GLU A 162 6.07 -6.05 9.61
N LEU A 163 5.04 -6.75 9.11
CA LEU A 163 4.24 -6.29 7.97
C LEU A 163 3.47 -5.00 8.28
N ILE A 164 3.21 -4.71 9.56
CA ILE A 164 2.61 -3.46 10.01
C ILE A 164 3.69 -2.38 10.17
N THR A 165 4.78 -2.68 10.87
CA THR A 165 5.81 -1.72 11.27
C THR A 165 6.82 -1.42 10.15
N LYS A 166 7.16 -2.43 9.31
CA LYS A 166 8.10 -2.34 8.19
C LYS A 166 7.39 -2.47 6.83
N ARG A 167 6.20 -1.95 6.74
CA ARG A 167 5.27 -2.07 5.61
C ARG A 167 5.92 -1.73 4.26
N GLU A 168 6.62 -0.60 4.19
CA GLU A 168 7.25 -0.16 2.93
C GLU A 168 8.37 -1.11 2.48
N THR A 169 9.10 -1.69 3.43
CA THR A 169 10.11 -2.71 3.12
C THR A 169 9.47 -3.97 2.55
N ALA A 170 8.38 -4.45 3.17
CA ALA A 170 7.64 -5.62 2.69
C ALA A 170 7.08 -5.39 1.28
N LYS A 171 6.47 -4.23 1.03
CA LYS A 171 5.99 -3.83 -0.30
C LYS A 171 7.12 -3.81 -1.34
N ALA A 172 8.27 -3.25 -1.01
CA ALA A 172 9.43 -3.20 -1.89
C ALA A 172 9.94 -4.60 -2.25
N VAL A 173 10.02 -5.52 -1.27
CA VAL A 173 10.44 -6.91 -1.49
C VAL A 173 9.46 -7.65 -2.41
N ILE A 174 8.15 -7.50 -2.18
CA ILE A 174 7.12 -8.10 -3.03
C ILE A 174 7.22 -7.55 -4.46
N ALA A 175 7.28 -6.23 -4.60
CA ALA A 175 7.36 -5.58 -5.91
C ALA A 175 8.61 -6.02 -6.69
N GLN A 176 9.76 -6.15 -6.02
CA GLN A 176 10.99 -6.60 -6.63
C GLN A 176 10.92 -8.08 -7.06
N ALA A 177 10.31 -8.94 -6.25
CA ALA A 177 10.10 -10.34 -6.58
C ALA A 177 9.22 -10.50 -7.83
N ILE A 178 8.11 -9.74 -7.91
CA ILE A 178 7.22 -9.73 -9.08
C ILE A 178 7.98 -9.27 -10.33
N ARG A 179 8.71 -8.13 -10.25
CA ARG A 179 9.49 -7.63 -11.38
C ARG A 179 10.51 -8.64 -11.89
N ASN A 180 11.28 -9.24 -10.99
CA ASN A 180 12.31 -10.20 -11.36
C ASN A 180 11.72 -11.42 -12.07
N THR A 181 10.61 -11.95 -11.58
CA THR A 181 9.99 -13.15 -12.15
C THR A 181 9.34 -12.86 -13.49
N LEU A 182 8.65 -11.71 -13.65
CA LEU A 182 7.98 -11.34 -14.89
C LEU A 182 8.96 -10.90 -15.98
N SER A 183 10.03 -10.17 -15.61
CA SER A 183 11.06 -9.76 -16.57
C SER A 183 11.78 -10.96 -17.21
N ALA A 184 11.98 -12.05 -16.46
CA ALA A 184 12.53 -13.30 -16.99
C ALA A 184 11.63 -13.93 -18.08
N ARG A 185 10.37 -13.50 -18.18
CA ARG A 185 9.39 -13.94 -19.19
C ARG A 185 9.09 -12.87 -20.26
N ASN A 186 9.94 -11.85 -20.37
CA ASN A 186 9.81 -10.70 -21.27
C ASN A 186 8.55 -9.84 -21.01
N ILE A 187 8.02 -9.88 -19.78
CA ILE A 187 6.95 -9.00 -19.31
C ILE A 187 7.57 -7.94 -18.41
N LEU A 188 7.51 -6.69 -18.85
CA LEU A 188 8.15 -5.56 -18.17
C LEU A 188 7.14 -4.88 -17.25
N VAL A 189 7.44 -4.85 -15.95
CA VAL A 189 6.58 -4.24 -14.93
C VAL A 189 7.08 -2.84 -14.63
N GLU A 190 6.30 -1.82 -14.97
CA GLU A 190 6.60 -0.41 -14.72
C GLU A 190 6.36 -0.06 -13.26
N THR A 191 5.14 -0.32 -12.79
CA THR A 191 4.72 0.04 -11.42
C THR A 191 3.94 -1.09 -10.78
N VAL A 192 4.23 -1.32 -9.50
CA VAL A 192 3.47 -2.24 -8.65
C VAL A 192 2.85 -1.45 -7.52
N PHE A 193 1.53 -1.49 -7.43
CA PHE A 193 0.75 -0.91 -6.35
C PHE A 193 0.29 -2.03 -5.44
N ILE A 194 0.58 -1.92 -4.16
CA ILE A 194 0.18 -2.90 -3.15
C ILE A 194 -0.69 -2.14 -2.15
N THR A 195 -1.92 -2.59 -1.98
CA THR A 195 -2.81 -2.05 -0.95
C THR A 195 -2.33 -2.45 0.44
N ASP A 196 -3.06 -2.03 1.42
CA ASP A 196 -2.74 -2.37 2.80
C ASP A 196 -2.91 -3.87 3.05
N PHE A 197 -2.05 -4.41 3.91
CA PHE A 197 -2.18 -5.78 4.37
C PHE A 197 -3.38 -5.86 5.32
N LYS A 198 -4.30 -6.77 5.02
CA LYS A 198 -5.44 -7.09 5.86
C LYS A 198 -5.14 -8.38 6.61
N PHE A 199 -5.33 -8.33 7.91
CA PHE A 199 -5.16 -9.49 8.80
C PHE A 199 -6.53 -10.03 9.22
N SER A 200 -6.55 -11.23 9.78
CA SER A 200 -7.77 -11.78 10.36
C SER A 200 -8.28 -10.89 11.50
N GLU A 201 -9.59 -10.84 11.68
CA GLU A 201 -10.22 -10.03 12.74
C GLU A 201 -9.75 -10.43 14.15
N ALA A 202 -9.54 -11.73 14.35
CA ALA A 202 -8.97 -12.25 15.60
C ALA A 202 -7.57 -11.70 15.88
N PHE A 203 -6.69 -11.67 14.89
CA PHE A 203 -5.35 -11.10 15.03
C PHE A 203 -5.39 -9.59 15.23
N ALA A 204 -6.22 -8.87 14.48
CA ALA A 204 -6.38 -7.42 14.63
C ALA A 204 -6.79 -7.05 16.06
N SER A 205 -7.75 -7.77 16.64
CA SER A 205 -8.19 -7.55 18.04
C SER A 205 -7.10 -7.86 19.05
N GLN A 206 -6.28 -8.89 18.84
CA GLN A 206 -5.14 -9.21 19.73
C GLN A 206 -4.07 -8.12 19.68
N ILE A 207 -3.76 -7.59 18.50
CA ILE A 207 -2.82 -6.47 18.36
C ILE A 207 -3.36 -5.23 19.05
N GLU A 208 -4.65 -4.90 18.89
CA GLU A 208 -5.27 -3.79 19.58
C GLU A 208 -5.18 -3.94 21.11
N GLN A 209 -5.48 -5.13 21.66
CA GLN A 209 -5.33 -5.41 23.09
C GLN A 209 -3.87 -5.27 23.55
N LYS A 210 -2.91 -5.76 22.77
CA LYS A 210 -1.46 -5.62 23.05
C LYS A 210 -1.06 -4.14 23.08
N VAL A 211 -1.52 -3.33 22.13
CA VAL A 211 -1.25 -1.89 22.08
C VAL A 211 -1.87 -1.18 23.28
N VAL A 212 -3.12 -1.48 23.63
CA VAL A 212 -3.79 -0.91 24.80
C VAL A 212 -3.06 -1.29 26.10
N ALA A 213 -2.65 -2.55 26.26
CA ALA A 213 -1.88 -2.99 27.43
C ALA A 213 -0.53 -2.30 27.52
N PHE A 214 0.16 -2.13 26.38
CA PHE A 214 1.43 -1.42 26.32
C PHE A 214 1.28 0.08 26.65
N GLN A 215 0.23 0.73 26.14
CA GLN A 215 -0.09 2.12 26.49
C GLN A 215 -0.38 2.28 27.98
N LYS A 216 -1.14 1.37 28.59
CA LYS A 216 -1.37 1.35 30.03
C LYS A 216 -0.05 1.20 30.81
N PHE A 217 0.81 0.28 30.40
CA PHE A 217 2.13 0.11 31.02
C PHE A 217 2.97 1.41 30.97
N LEU A 218 3.03 2.07 29.81
CA LEU A 218 3.74 3.34 29.66
C LEU A 218 3.13 4.44 30.53
N THR A 219 1.80 4.50 30.62
CA THR A 219 1.10 5.47 31.45
C THR A 219 1.44 5.25 32.93
N GLU A 220 1.38 4.02 33.43
CA GLU A 220 1.74 3.69 34.80
C GLU A 220 3.22 3.98 35.09
N GLN A 221 4.11 3.67 34.17
CA GLN A 221 5.54 4.02 34.29
C GLN A 221 5.75 5.52 34.40
N ASN A 222 5.04 6.31 33.58
CA ASN A 222 5.11 7.78 33.63
C ASN A 222 4.50 8.32 34.93
N ASN A 223 3.40 7.75 35.41
CA ASN A 223 2.78 8.10 36.68
C ASN A 223 3.74 7.84 37.85
N LEU A 224 4.39 6.69 37.89
CA LEU A 224 5.40 6.38 38.90
C LEU A 224 6.56 7.40 38.88
N ARG A 225 7.05 7.75 37.69
CA ARG A 225 8.09 8.79 37.56
C ARG A 225 7.59 10.16 38.07
N ALA A 226 6.36 10.53 37.71
CA ALA A 226 5.77 11.78 38.18
C ALA A 226 5.65 11.81 39.70
N VAL A 227 5.19 10.74 40.33
CA VAL A 227 5.12 10.61 41.81
C VAL A 227 6.50 10.72 42.45
N GLN A 228 7.52 10.08 41.85
CA GLN A 228 8.90 10.19 42.38
C GLN A 228 9.42 11.64 42.28
N VAL A 229 9.15 12.33 41.14
CA VAL A 229 9.54 13.73 40.96
C VAL A 229 8.86 14.61 42.02
N VAL A 230 7.55 14.45 42.23
CA VAL A 230 6.78 15.21 43.24
C VAL A 230 7.29 14.94 44.66
N ALA A 231 7.55 13.66 45.00
CA ALA A 231 8.12 13.30 46.29
C ALA A 231 9.50 13.95 46.53
N ASN A 232 10.39 13.88 45.51
CA ASN A 232 11.69 14.52 45.58
C ASN A 232 11.56 16.06 45.67
N GLN A 233 10.64 16.66 44.98
CA GLN A 233 10.36 18.11 45.04
C GLN A 233 9.89 18.51 46.44
N THR A 234 9.01 17.70 47.07
CA THR A 234 8.52 17.96 48.40
C THR A 234 9.67 17.91 49.42
N VAL A 235 10.56 16.90 49.30
CA VAL A 235 11.76 16.78 50.17
C VAL A 235 12.68 17.98 49.97
N VAL A 236 12.97 18.37 48.72
CA VAL A 236 13.83 19.54 48.43
C VAL A 236 13.20 20.83 48.98
N GLN A 237 11.90 21.02 48.82
CA GLN A 237 11.17 22.16 49.37
C GLN A 237 11.24 22.20 50.88
N ALA A 238 11.00 21.07 51.59
CA ALA A 238 11.10 21.01 53.04
C ALA A 238 12.53 21.27 53.53
N GLN A 239 13.55 20.79 52.84
CA GLN A 239 14.94 21.09 53.14
C GLN A 239 15.28 22.56 52.93
N ALA A 240 14.81 23.11 51.81
CA ALA A 240 15.01 24.55 51.53
C ALA A 240 14.32 25.46 52.57
N GLN A 241 13.10 25.10 52.98
CA GLN A 241 12.39 25.82 54.03
C GLN A 241 13.11 25.72 55.39
N ALA A 242 13.58 24.51 55.77
CA ALA A 242 14.36 24.33 56.98
C ALA A 242 15.65 25.17 57.01
N ARG A 243 16.41 25.15 55.90
CA ARG A 243 17.60 25.99 55.73
C ARG A 243 17.28 27.47 55.79
N SER A 244 16.19 27.90 55.18
CA SER A 244 15.72 29.32 55.22
C SER A 244 15.38 29.72 56.65
N ASN A 245 14.70 28.86 57.42
CA ASN A 245 14.35 29.14 58.81
C ASN A 245 15.61 29.23 59.71
N VAL A 246 16.58 28.31 59.48
CA VAL A 246 17.88 28.37 60.22
C VAL A 246 18.63 29.68 59.87
N ALA A 247 18.77 29.99 58.63
CA ALA A 247 19.45 31.22 58.15
C ALA A 247 18.78 32.51 58.70
N ARG A 248 17.43 32.51 58.76
CA ARG A 248 16.68 33.60 59.40
C ARG A 248 16.98 33.68 60.90
N ALA A 249 16.90 32.57 61.61
CA ALA A 249 17.19 32.58 63.07
C ALA A 249 18.64 32.97 63.37
N GLU A 250 19.60 32.55 62.55
CA GLU A 250 21.00 32.96 62.67
C GLU A 250 21.14 34.49 62.41
N GLY A 251 20.50 35.00 61.36
CA GLY A 251 20.46 36.41 61.04
C GLY A 251 19.85 37.27 62.18
N GLU A 252 18.72 36.81 62.71
CA GLU A 252 18.08 37.44 63.88
C GLU A 252 18.99 37.40 65.13
N SER A 253 19.61 36.26 65.38
CA SER A 253 20.57 36.14 66.51
C SER A 253 21.76 37.09 66.37
N GLN A 254 22.32 37.20 65.14
CA GLN A 254 23.40 38.12 64.87
C GLN A 254 22.95 39.57 65.04
N ALA A 255 21.76 39.91 64.50
CA ALA A 255 21.17 41.28 64.68
C ALA A 255 20.98 41.62 66.16
N ILE A 256 20.43 40.69 66.94
CA ILE A 256 20.28 40.90 68.40
C ILE A 256 21.64 41.08 69.08
N LYS A 257 22.65 40.30 68.70
CA LYS A 257 24.02 40.47 69.26
C LYS A 257 24.59 41.85 68.96
N VAL A 258 24.49 42.30 67.72
CA VAL A 258 24.97 43.63 67.26
C VAL A 258 24.21 44.71 67.97
N ILE A 259 22.87 44.63 68.06
CA ILE A 259 22.03 45.58 68.75
C ILE A 259 22.41 45.64 70.25
N THR A 260 22.55 44.45 70.89
CA THR A 260 22.91 44.34 72.30
C THR A 260 24.29 45.01 72.59
N GLU A 261 25.26 44.71 71.73
CA GLU A 261 26.60 45.31 71.87
C GLU A 261 26.59 46.83 71.68
N GLN A 262 25.83 47.32 70.72
CA GLN A 262 25.64 48.78 70.51
C GLN A 262 24.90 49.47 71.70
N LEU A 263 23.89 48.78 72.27
CA LEU A 263 23.15 49.26 73.44
C LEU A 263 23.99 49.25 74.72
N ARG A 264 24.94 48.34 74.89
CA ARG A 264 25.92 48.35 75.97
C ARG A 264 26.81 49.59 75.94
N GLN A 265 27.12 50.10 74.76
CA GLN A 265 27.95 51.23 74.52
C GLN A 265 27.16 52.56 74.66
N SER A 266 25.81 52.53 74.63
CA SER A 266 24.99 53.74 74.71
C SER A 266 23.71 53.49 75.51
N PRO A 267 23.81 53.41 76.88
CA PRO A 267 22.65 53.11 77.76
C PRO A 267 21.58 54.25 77.69
N GLN A 268 21.94 55.45 77.34
CA GLN A 268 21.02 56.62 77.22
C GLN A 268 20.05 56.46 76.02
N TYR A 269 20.38 55.66 75.00
CA TYR A 269 19.48 55.40 73.85
C TYR A 269 18.25 54.59 74.24
N LEU A 270 18.38 53.67 75.19
CA LEU A 270 17.24 52.92 75.72
C LEU A 270 16.24 53.78 76.46
N GLN A 271 16.75 54.75 77.20
CA GLN A 271 15.92 55.68 77.93
C GLN A 271 15.17 56.63 76.91
N TRP A 272 15.89 57.12 75.90
CA TRP A 272 15.27 57.93 74.86
C TRP A 272 14.21 57.14 74.05
N GLN A 273 14.45 55.92 73.69
CA GLN A 273 13.51 55.09 72.95
C GLN A 273 12.28 54.68 73.78
N SER A 274 12.45 54.47 75.11
CA SER A 274 11.34 54.23 76.03
C SER A 274 10.42 55.40 76.17
N ILE A 275 11.01 56.59 76.24
CA ILE A 275 10.26 57.89 76.30
C ILE A 275 9.52 58.15 74.97
N ASN A 276 10.17 57.86 73.84
CA ASN A 276 9.60 58.13 72.50
C ASN A 276 8.49 57.18 72.09
N ARG A 277 8.46 55.95 72.66
CA ARG A 277 7.38 54.96 72.47
C ARG A 277 6.30 55.04 73.60
N TRP A 278 6.43 55.88 74.57
CA TRP A 278 5.43 56.01 75.59
C TRP A 278 4.18 56.74 75.09
N ASN A 279 3.04 56.08 75.20
CA ASN A 279 1.74 56.57 74.76
C ASN A 279 1.05 57.46 75.83
N GLY A 280 1.76 57.84 76.87
CA GLY A 280 1.23 58.70 77.88
C GLY A 280 0.28 58.05 78.92
N GLN A 281 0.07 56.74 78.84
CA GLN A 281 -0.78 56.06 79.81
C GLN A 281 0.04 55.26 80.81
N MET A 282 -0.18 55.49 82.08
CA MET A 282 0.41 54.66 83.15
C MET A 282 -0.20 53.24 83.11
N PRO A 283 0.61 52.21 83.25
CA PRO A 283 0.09 50.80 83.32
C PRO A 283 -0.67 50.64 84.65
N TYR A 284 -1.92 50.30 84.55
CA TYR A 284 -2.81 50.03 85.67
C TYR A 284 -2.56 48.59 86.26
N SER A 285 -1.40 48.39 86.81
CA SER A 285 -1.20 47.26 87.75
C SER A 285 0.14 47.39 88.48
N LEU A 286 0.12 47.93 89.59
CA LEU A 286 1.15 47.78 90.61
C LEU A 286 0.82 46.50 91.39
N GLY A 287 1.19 45.31 90.84
CA GLY A 287 1.28 44.07 91.56
C GLY A 287 2.54 44.15 92.41
N SER A 288 2.44 43.94 93.72
CA SER A 288 3.53 43.88 94.71
C SER A 288 4.52 42.77 94.31
N GLY A 289 5.63 43.15 93.66
CA GLY A 289 6.68 42.18 93.24
C GLY A 289 7.36 42.68 91.96
N GLY A 290 8.43 43.40 92.11
CA GLY A 290 9.20 44.11 91.10
C GLY A 290 9.59 43.37 89.85
N ALA A 291 8.75 43.44 88.89
CA ALA A 291 9.08 43.27 87.49
C ALA A 291 7.90 43.83 86.67
N THR A 292 8.07 44.95 86.02
CA THR A 292 7.08 45.44 85.06
C THR A 292 7.07 44.63 83.80
N PRO A 293 5.97 44.02 83.42
CA PRO A 293 5.90 43.36 82.16
C PRO A 293 5.65 44.32 81.00
N PHE A 294 6.70 44.61 80.24
CA PHE A 294 6.61 45.45 79.06
C PHE A 294 6.23 44.70 77.79
N PHE A 295 5.57 43.57 77.88
CA PHE A 295 5.12 42.86 76.69
C PHE A 295 3.75 42.20 76.91
N GLN A 296 2.70 42.82 76.36
CA GLN A 296 1.49 42.08 75.96
C GLN A 296 1.73 41.49 74.56
N LEU A 297 1.86 40.16 74.52
CA LEU A 297 1.74 39.43 73.25
C LEU A 297 0.27 39.47 72.82
N PRO A 298 -0.04 39.85 71.58
CA PRO A 298 -1.41 39.73 71.07
C PRO A 298 -1.80 38.26 71.02
N VAL A 299 -2.75 37.85 71.86
CA VAL A 299 -3.41 36.53 71.78
C VAL A 299 -4.36 36.65 70.57
N GLN A 300 -4.01 36.00 69.49
CA GLN A 300 -4.95 35.81 68.41
C GLN A 300 -5.99 34.76 68.79
N PRO A 301 -7.31 35.03 68.63
CA PRO A 301 -8.32 34.04 68.89
C PRO A 301 -8.30 32.97 67.78
N GLN A 302 -8.18 31.68 68.22
CA GLN A 302 -8.39 30.49 67.38
C GLN A 302 -9.86 30.42 66.96
N GLN A 303 -10.20 30.98 65.78
CA GLN A 303 -11.51 30.85 65.15
C GLN A 303 -11.45 30.36 63.70
N GLN A 304 -10.53 29.47 63.35
CA GLN A 304 -10.49 28.92 61.98
C GLN A 304 -10.38 27.40 61.87
N GLN A 305 -10.63 26.61 62.92
CA GLN A 305 -10.62 25.14 62.82
C GLN A 305 -11.99 24.47 62.74
N GLN A 306 -13.11 25.21 62.70
CA GLN A 306 -14.46 24.59 62.61
C GLN A 306 -15.10 24.62 61.24
N GLN A 307 -14.47 25.17 60.19
CA GLN A 307 -15.07 25.17 58.83
C GLN A 307 -14.55 24.07 57.87
N LEU A 308 -13.57 23.27 58.28
CA LEU A 308 -13.04 22.18 57.42
C LEU A 308 -13.60 20.81 57.72
N SER A 309 -14.38 20.66 58.82
CA SER A 309 -14.99 19.35 59.17
C SER A 309 -16.42 19.14 58.63
N SER A 310 -17.05 20.19 58.04
CA SER A 310 -18.43 20.08 57.52
C SER A 310 -18.54 19.82 56.00
N GLN A 311 -17.42 19.79 55.25
CA GLN A 311 -17.44 19.53 53.80
C GLN A 311 -17.10 18.11 53.37
N ASN A 312 -16.81 17.18 54.33
CA ASN A 312 -16.44 15.82 53.98
C ASN A 312 -17.53 14.76 54.32
N GLN A 313 -18.79 15.19 54.52
CA GLN A 313 -19.91 14.26 54.73
C GLN A 313 -21.00 14.26 53.67
N THR A 314 -20.77 14.91 52.47
CA THR A 314 -21.69 14.78 51.35
C THR A 314 -20.90 14.65 50.02
N ARG A 315 -20.37 13.45 49.80
CA ARG A 315 -20.21 12.86 48.45
C ARG A 315 -19.90 11.38 48.58
#